data_6c0b0bdee50d51750953bb762fcc22da
#
_entry.id   6c0b0bdee50d51750953bb762fcc22da
#
_cell.length_a   1.000
_cell.length_b   1.000
_cell.length_c   1.000
_cell.angle_alpha   90.00
_cell.angle_beta   90.00
_cell.angle_gamma   90.00
#
_symmetry.space_group_name_H-M   'P 1'
#
loop_
_entity.id
_entity.type
_entity.pdbx_description
1 polymer ?
#
loop_
_entity_poly.entity_id
_entity_poly.type
_entity_poly.pdbx_seq_one_letter_code
_entity_poly.pdbx_strand_id
1 'polypeptide(L)'
;MRTLHFSSVVGISLMFVATPALAQPVNDAWQTIEPHFSVPAKFASDFGNHRSVLKLSDGRTVTTPEEWQRRRQELHDDWTKLLGPWPPLISNPNVTILASERRENFVQHRIRFLWTPKEFTTGYLLVPDGDSKRPAVLSVFYEPETAIGLKGEHRDFAYQLAKRGFVTLSIGTTDASAASTYAIYHPEIDNATVQPLSMLGYAAANAWHVLASRPEVDSDRIGIVGHSFGGKWAMFAGCLFDRFAAVAVSDPGITFDTHPSVNYWEPWYLGWHPRPWRKRGVMTGDNPGRGLYPKLLEQNRDLHELHALLAPRPFLVSGGEVDPPERWQALNHLVQVNTVLGHKNRVGMTNRPKHSPNPESNAVIFAFFEHFLGKPHHAEN
;
A
#
# COMPACT_ATOMS: atom_id res chain seq x y z
N MET A 1 39.49 -86.98 17.27
CA MET A 1 39.90 -85.57 17.23
C MET A 1 38.83 -84.78 16.51
N ARG A 2 37.98 -83.96 17.25
CA ARG A 2 36.96 -83.14 16.71
C ARG A 2 37.35 -81.67 16.95
N THR A 3 37.61 -80.95 15.90
CA THR A 3 37.99 -79.56 15.91
C THR A 3 36.73 -78.72 16.02
N LEU A 4 36.62 -77.91 17.06
CA LEU A 4 35.58 -76.90 17.28
C LEU A 4 35.99 -75.60 16.59
N HIS A 5 35.14 -75.10 15.68
CA HIS A 5 35.24 -73.73 15.10
C HIS A 5 34.41 -72.76 15.93
N PHE A 6 35.05 -71.75 16.50
CA PHE A 6 34.41 -70.61 17.08
C PHE A 6 34.22 -69.51 16.00
N SER A 7 32.97 -69.19 15.69
CA SER A 7 32.62 -68.00 14.85
C SER A 7 32.35 -66.84 15.75
N SER A 8 33.18 -65.80 15.67
CA SER A 8 33.02 -64.55 16.33
C SER A 8 32.05 -63.67 15.49
N VAL A 9 30.87 -63.34 16.03
CA VAL A 9 29.95 -62.36 15.45
C VAL A 9 30.35 -60.97 15.98
N VAL A 10 30.82 -60.08 15.09
CA VAL A 10 31.12 -58.69 15.37
C VAL A 10 29.80 -57.92 15.14
N GLY A 11 29.16 -57.48 16.22
CA GLY A 11 28.00 -56.59 16.17
C GLY A 11 28.45 -55.17 15.88
N ILE A 12 28.09 -54.64 14.73
CA ILE A 12 28.24 -53.20 14.41
C ILE A 12 27.05 -52.45 14.99
N SER A 13 27.24 -51.69 16.09
CA SER A 13 26.29 -50.76 16.61
C SER A 13 26.31 -49.47 15.76
N LEU A 14 25.26 -49.25 14.95
CA LEU A 14 25.05 -47.96 14.33
C LEU A 14 24.57 -46.97 15.38
N MET A 15 25.44 -46.04 15.78
CA MET A 15 25.02 -44.83 16.52
C MET A 15 24.30 -43.87 15.55
N PHE A 16 22.99 -43.75 15.70
CA PHE A 16 22.26 -42.64 15.09
C PHE A 16 22.63 -41.34 15.79
N VAL A 17 23.47 -40.54 15.15
CA VAL A 17 23.68 -39.14 15.56
C VAL A 17 22.44 -38.37 15.12
N ALA A 18 21.55 -38.04 16.06
CA ALA A 18 20.46 -37.12 15.84
C ALA A 18 21.03 -35.72 15.55
N THR A 19 21.00 -35.29 14.31
CA THR A 19 21.26 -33.89 13.95
C THR A 19 20.22 -33.03 14.64
N PRO A 20 20.61 -31.97 15.41
CA PRO A 20 19.65 -31.05 15.97
C PRO A 20 18.90 -30.43 14.81
N ALA A 21 17.56 -30.55 14.83
CA ALA A 21 16.69 -29.79 13.93
C ALA A 21 17.03 -28.32 14.17
N LEU A 22 17.55 -27.63 13.16
CA LEU A 22 17.71 -26.21 13.16
C LEU A 22 16.32 -25.63 13.44
N ALA A 23 16.14 -25.02 14.61
CA ALA A 23 14.96 -24.27 14.93
C ALA A 23 14.73 -23.29 13.79
N GLN A 24 13.56 -23.37 13.12
CA GLN A 24 13.18 -22.39 12.12
C GLN A 24 13.22 -21.02 12.78
N PRO A 25 13.77 -19.97 12.13
CA PRO A 25 13.84 -18.66 12.73
C PRO A 25 12.42 -18.24 13.15
N VAL A 26 12.23 -17.99 14.42
CA VAL A 26 11.05 -17.35 14.98
C VAL A 26 10.85 -16.08 14.16
N ASN A 27 9.62 -15.80 13.74
CA ASN A 27 9.22 -14.77 12.81
C ASN A 27 9.82 -13.39 13.17
N ASP A 28 11.01 -13.14 12.71
CA ASP A 28 11.83 -11.94 12.98
C ASP A 28 11.11 -10.66 12.49
N ALA A 29 10.18 -10.83 11.53
CA ALA A 29 9.43 -9.73 10.94
C ALA A 29 8.50 -9.04 11.97
N TRP A 30 7.81 -9.78 12.86
CA TRP A 30 6.97 -9.15 13.88
C TRP A 30 7.82 -8.38 14.89
N GLN A 31 8.92 -8.93 15.36
CA GLN A 31 9.82 -8.24 16.30
C GLN A 31 10.33 -6.91 15.73
N THR A 32 10.57 -6.87 14.41
CA THR A 32 10.99 -5.63 13.72
C THR A 32 9.87 -4.58 13.69
N ILE A 33 8.61 -4.98 13.49
CA ILE A 33 7.50 -4.01 13.31
C ILE A 33 6.72 -3.73 14.60
N GLU A 34 6.70 -4.63 15.59
CA GLU A 34 5.92 -4.53 16.82
C GLU A 34 6.05 -3.17 17.54
N PRO A 35 7.26 -2.60 17.70
CA PRO A 35 7.42 -1.29 18.38
C PRO A 35 6.66 -0.16 17.67
N HIS A 36 6.34 -0.31 16.39
CA HIS A 36 5.68 0.70 15.57
C HIS A 36 4.16 0.52 15.48
N PHE A 37 3.61 -0.60 15.98
CA PHE A 37 2.19 -0.92 15.96
C PHE A 37 1.46 -0.63 17.29
N SER A 38 2.06 0.20 18.10
CA SER A 38 1.47 0.72 19.33
C SER A 38 1.40 2.23 19.29
N VAL A 39 0.23 2.79 19.61
CA VAL A 39 0.06 4.24 19.70
C VAL A 39 0.96 4.77 20.83
N PRO A 40 1.88 5.73 20.58
CA PRO A 40 2.70 6.30 21.63
C PRO A 40 1.85 6.97 22.71
N ALA A 41 2.23 6.84 23.97
CA ALA A 41 1.45 7.35 25.11
C ALA A 41 1.08 8.85 24.98
N LYS A 42 1.96 9.65 24.37
CA LYS A 42 1.72 11.08 24.08
C LYS A 42 0.49 11.31 23.21
N PHE A 43 0.15 10.37 22.32
CA PHE A 43 -0.97 10.48 21.37
C PHE A 43 -2.13 9.54 21.71
N ALA A 44 -2.08 8.84 22.85
CA ALA A 44 -3.16 7.93 23.24
C ALA A 44 -4.49 8.68 23.38
N SER A 45 -5.49 8.24 22.61
CA SER A 45 -6.82 8.86 22.57
C SER A 45 -6.85 10.34 22.12
N ASP A 46 -5.78 10.80 21.48
CA ASP A 46 -5.76 12.13 20.86
C ASP A 46 -6.20 11.99 19.37
N PHE A 47 -7.35 12.56 19.06
CA PHE A 47 -7.96 12.54 17.72
C PHE A 47 -7.77 13.86 16.97
N GLY A 48 -7.05 14.82 17.55
CA GLY A 48 -6.90 16.16 16.99
C GLY A 48 -8.25 16.83 16.73
N ASN A 49 -8.29 17.66 15.71
CA ASN A 49 -9.53 18.34 15.29
C ASN A 49 -10.32 17.57 14.22
N HIS A 50 -9.99 16.29 14.00
CA HIS A 50 -10.65 15.49 12.97
C HIS A 50 -12.06 15.05 13.38
N ARG A 51 -12.95 14.98 12.41
CA ARG A 51 -14.32 14.48 12.61
C ARG A 51 -14.28 12.99 12.97
N SER A 52 -15.12 12.59 13.93
CA SER A 52 -15.22 11.17 14.27
C SER A 52 -15.75 10.34 13.10
N VAL A 53 -14.99 9.30 12.72
CA VAL A 53 -15.42 8.32 11.71
C VAL A 53 -16.50 7.36 12.23
N LEU A 54 -16.69 7.28 13.56
CA LEU A 54 -17.70 6.44 14.19
C LEU A 54 -19.05 7.12 14.40
N LYS A 55 -19.31 8.25 13.74
CA LYS A 55 -20.63 8.90 13.75
C LYS A 55 -21.41 8.51 12.49
N LEU A 56 -22.55 7.81 12.69
CA LEU A 56 -23.53 7.53 11.65
C LEU A 56 -24.21 8.82 11.18
N SER A 57 -24.80 8.81 10.00
CA SER A 57 -25.57 9.93 9.44
C SER A 57 -26.76 10.37 10.30
N ASP A 58 -27.30 9.47 11.12
CA ASP A 58 -28.39 9.73 12.08
C ASP A 58 -27.89 10.26 13.45
N GLY A 59 -26.58 10.51 13.59
CA GLY A 59 -25.94 11.05 14.80
C GLY A 59 -25.54 10.00 15.85
N ARG A 60 -25.96 8.74 15.72
CA ARG A 60 -25.56 7.66 16.65
C ARG A 60 -24.06 7.38 16.53
N THR A 61 -23.48 6.86 17.60
CA THR A 61 -22.09 6.42 17.61
C THR A 61 -22.05 4.93 17.33
N VAL A 62 -21.19 4.51 16.40
CA VAL A 62 -20.86 3.11 16.10
C VAL A 62 -20.19 2.46 17.30
N THR A 63 -20.72 1.32 17.74
CA THR A 63 -20.21 0.52 18.88
C THR A 63 -20.05 -0.96 18.56
N THR A 64 -20.62 -1.42 17.44
CA THR A 64 -20.55 -2.83 17.03
C THR A 64 -19.98 -2.99 15.61
N PRO A 65 -19.48 -4.19 15.25
CA PRO A 65 -19.03 -4.48 13.89
C PRO A 65 -20.12 -4.27 12.82
N GLU A 66 -21.40 -4.59 13.12
CA GLU A 66 -22.51 -4.43 12.19
C GLU A 66 -22.82 -2.96 11.92
N GLU A 67 -22.80 -2.14 12.98
CA GLU A 67 -22.93 -0.67 12.84
C GLU A 67 -21.75 -0.08 12.06
N TRP A 68 -20.54 -0.63 12.25
CA TRP A 68 -19.40 -0.23 11.45
C TRP A 68 -19.58 -0.55 9.97
N GLN A 69 -20.09 -1.73 9.60
CA GLN A 69 -20.35 -2.05 8.19
C GLN A 69 -21.30 -1.03 7.54
N ARG A 70 -22.36 -0.64 8.25
CA ARG A 70 -23.24 0.44 7.78
C ARG A 70 -22.50 1.76 7.63
N ARG A 71 -21.73 2.17 8.64
CA ARG A 71 -20.99 3.43 8.61
C ARG A 71 -19.91 3.44 7.53
N ARG A 72 -19.24 2.33 7.35
CA ARG A 72 -18.26 2.14 6.29
C ARG A 72 -18.87 2.36 4.91
N GLN A 73 -20.06 1.84 4.67
CA GLN A 73 -20.79 2.05 3.42
C GLN A 73 -21.16 3.53 3.24
N GLU A 74 -21.66 4.21 4.28
CA GLU A 74 -21.92 5.64 4.24
C GLU A 74 -20.68 6.46 3.87
N LEU A 75 -19.52 6.15 4.49
CA LEU A 75 -18.26 6.82 4.18
C LEU A 75 -17.79 6.54 2.75
N HIS A 76 -17.87 5.30 2.32
CA HIS A 76 -17.49 4.89 0.97
C HIS A 76 -18.34 5.61 -0.10
N ASP A 77 -19.66 5.65 0.08
CA ASP A 77 -20.59 6.28 -0.86
C ASP A 77 -20.38 7.80 -0.90
N ASP A 78 -20.18 8.43 0.26
CA ASP A 78 -19.86 9.86 0.36
C ASP A 78 -18.57 10.19 -0.41
N TRP A 79 -17.49 9.43 -0.18
CA TRP A 79 -16.22 9.67 -0.86
C TRP A 79 -16.30 9.33 -2.34
N THR A 80 -17.00 8.28 -2.74
CA THR A 80 -17.23 7.95 -4.15
C THR A 80 -17.96 9.07 -4.88
N LYS A 81 -19.00 9.66 -4.24
CA LYS A 81 -19.72 10.80 -4.78
C LYS A 81 -18.84 12.04 -4.93
N LEU A 82 -17.96 12.31 -3.97
CA LEU A 82 -17.04 13.45 -4.01
C LEU A 82 -15.93 13.29 -5.04
N LEU A 83 -15.36 12.09 -5.11
CA LEU A 83 -14.23 11.77 -6.00
C LEU A 83 -14.65 11.51 -7.45
N GLY A 84 -15.92 11.23 -7.70
CA GLY A 84 -16.46 10.73 -8.96
C GLY A 84 -16.38 9.20 -9.05
N PRO A 85 -17.40 8.56 -9.62
CA PRO A 85 -17.46 7.10 -9.72
C PRO A 85 -16.42 6.57 -10.71
N TRP A 86 -15.77 5.47 -10.33
CA TRP A 86 -14.86 4.78 -11.23
C TRP A 86 -15.59 4.18 -12.44
N PRO A 87 -14.95 4.14 -13.62
CA PRO A 87 -15.42 3.28 -14.70
C PRO A 87 -15.34 1.80 -14.27
N PRO A 88 -16.01 0.89 -15.01
CA PRO A 88 -15.93 -0.54 -14.72
C PRO A 88 -14.46 -1.02 -14.66
N LEU A 89 -14.14 -1.85 -13.66
CA LEU A 89 -12.81 -2.43 -13.52
C LEU A 89 -12.47 -3.34 -14.70
N ILE A 90 -11.20 -3.35 -15.08
CA ILE A 90 -10.65 -4.16 -16.16
C ILE A 90 -10.18 -5.50 -15.56
N SER A 91 -11.07 -6.50 -15.53
CA SER A 91 -10.75 -7.81 -14.96
C SER A 91 -9.76 -8.62 -15.82
N ASN A 92 -9.64 -8.31 -17.11
CA ASN A 92 -8.63 -8.87 -18.01
C ASN A 92 -7.82 -7.75 -18.68
N PRO A 93 -6.70 -7.33 -18.10
CA PRO A 93 -5.95 -6.15 -18.53
C PRO A 93 -5.06 -6.35 -19.77
N ASN A 94 -5.21 -7.45 -20.53
CA ASN A 94 -4.46 -7.72 -21.78
C ASN A 94 -2.94 -7.57 -21.63
N VAL A 95 -2.35 -8.36 -20.75
CA VAL A 95 -0.91 -8.29 -20.43
C VAL A 95 -0.08 -8.83 -21.60
N THR A 96 0.90 -8.05 -22.06
CA THR A 96 1.90 -8.43 -23.05
C THR A 96 3.30 -8.30 -22.46
N ILE A 97 4.11 -9.35 -22.55
CA ILE A 97 5.53 -9.31 -22.18
C ILE A 97 6.30 -8.70 -23.37
N LEU A 98 7.00 -7.59 -23.13
CA LEU A 98 7.80 -6.88 -24.13
C LEU A 98 9.26 -7.31 -24.11
N ALA A 99 9.80 -7.62 -22.96
CA ALA A 99 11.17 -8.08 -22.75
C ALA A 99 11.27 -8.86 -21.44
N SER A 100 12.29 -9.71 -21.32
CA SER A 100 12.59 -10.45 -20.10
C SER A 100 14.09 -10.43 -19.84
N GLU A 101 14.47 -10.24 -18.59
CA GLU A 101 15.85 -10.19 -18.14
C GLU A 101 16.00 -11.03 -16.86
N ARG A 102 17.04 -11.84 -16.82
CA ARG A 102 17.41 -12.56 -15.60
C ARG A 102 18.18 -11.63 -14.67
N ARG A 103 17.71 -11.54 -13.45
CA ARG A 103 18.42 -10.87 -12.34
C ARG A 103 18.61 -11.88 -11.21
N GLU A 104 19.32 -11.59 -10.21
CA GLU A 104 19.74 -12.45 -9.08
C GLU A 104 18.90 -13.76 -8.93
N ASN A 105 17.84 -13.71 -8.12
CA ASN A 105 16.94 -14.84 -7.82
C ASN A 105 15.53 -14.66 -8.40
N PHE A 106 15.36 -13.83 -9.44
CA PHE A 106 14.08 -13.59 -10.11
C PHE A 106 14.26 -13.27 -11.61
N VAL A 107 13.18 -13.39 -12.36
CA VAL A 107 13.08 -12.88 -13.73
C VAL A 107 12.31 -11.57 -13.73
N GLN A 108 12.88 -10.54 -14.33
CA GLN A 108 12.24 -9.25 -14.55
C GLN A 108 11.66 -9.21 -15.96
N HIS A 109 10.34 -9.01 -16.04
CA HIS A 109 9.63 -8.82 -17.31
C HIS A 109 9.24 -7.34 -17.45
N ARG A 110 9.58 -6.71 -18.57
CA ARG A 110 8.93 -5.48 -18.99
C ARG A 110 7.62 -5.85 -19.61
N ILE A 111 6.51 -5.34 -19.10
CA ILE A 111 5.16 -5.67 -19.56
C ILE A 111 4.42 -4.42 -20.02
N ARG A 112 3.41 -4.64 -20.87
CA ARG A 112 2.41 -3.65 -21.27
C ARG A 112 1.03 -4.20 -20.97
N PHE A 113 0.16 -3.38 -20.38
CA PHE A 113 -1.21 -3.79 -20.07
C PHE A 113 -2.17 -2.59 -20.08
N LEU A 114 -3.45 -2.86 -20.19
CA LEU A 114 -4.51 -1.86 -20.17
C LEU A 114 -4.79 -1.48 -18.70
N TRP A 115 -4.57 -0.23 -18.30
CA TRP A 115 -4.74 0.24 -16.94
C TRP A 115 -5.88 1.24 -16.74
N THR A 116 -6.32 1.89 -17.84
CA THR A 116 -7.56 2.66 -17.90
C THR A 116 -8.40 2.16 -19.08
N PRO A 117 -9.68 2.55 -19.22
CA PRO A 117 -10.53 2.04 -20.30
C PRO A 117 -9.98 2.25 -21.71
N LYS A 118 -9.09 3.22 -21.91
CA LYS A 118 -8.58 3.60 -23.24
C LYS A 118 -7.05 3.56 -23.33
N GLU A 119 -6.34 3.44 -22.21
CA GLU A 119 -4.90 3.64 -22.19
C GLU A 119 -4.15 2.40 -21.72
N PHE A 120 -3.07 2.10 -22.40
CA PHE A 120 -2.08 1.14 -21.96
C PHE A 120 -0.95 1.83 -21.21
N THR A 121 -0.42 1.15 -20.20
CA THR A 121 0.82 1.53 -19.56
C THR A 121 1.88 0.45 -19.70
N THR A 122 3.11 0.77 -19.37
CA THR A 122 4.20 -0.19 -19.22
C THR A 122 4.64 -0.25 -17.76
N GLY A 123 5.13 -1.40 -17.34
CA GLY A 123 5.67 -1.60 -16.01
C GLY A 123 6.64 -2.78 -15.99
N TYR A 124 7.11 -3.12 -14.81
CA TYR A 124 8.03 -4.23 -14.59
C TYR A 124 7.43 -5.22 -13.62
N LEU A 125 7.23 -6.45 -14.09
CA LEU A 125 6.82 -7.59 -13.29
C LEU A 125 8.06 -8.41 -12.92
N LEU A 126 8.33 -8.57 -11.64
CA LEU A 126 9.46 -9.34 -11.11
C LEU A 126 8.92 -10.62 -10.49
N VAL A 127 9.35 -11.76 -11.02
CA VAL A 127 8.86 -13.09 -10.62
C VAL A 127 10.04 -13.89 -10.01
N PRO A 128 10.04 -14.11 -8.70
CA PRO A 128 11.06 -14.93 -8.05
C PRO A 128 11.03 -16.39 -8.51
N ASP A 129 12.17 -17.07 -8.40
CA ASP A 129 12.33 -18.48 -8.77
C ASP A 129 11.47 -19.42 -7.92
N GLY A 130 11.01 -20.51 -8.54
CA GLY A 130 10.26 -21.61 -7.92
C GLY A 130 8.78 -21.61 -8.26
N ASP A 131 8.11 -22.73 -8.02
CA ASP A 131 6.78 -23.04 -8.56
C ASP A 131 5.62 -22.82 -7.56
N SER A 132 5.91 -22.41 -6.32
CA SER A 132 4.87 -22.18 -5.31
C SER A 132 4.17 -20.84 -5.49
N LYS A 133 2.89 -20.77 -5.17
CA LYS A 133 2.16 -19.50 -5.08
C LYS A 133 2.77 -18.60 -4.01
N ARG A 134 2.94 -17.34 -4.34
CA ARG A 134 3.65 -16.34 -3.54
C ARG A 134 2.77 -15.14 -3.23
N PRO A 135 3.02 -14.44 -2.14
CA PRO A 135 2.45 -13.11 -1.95
C PRO A 135 2.97 -12.16 -3.02
N ALA A 136 2.24 -11.09 -3.28
CA ALA A 136 2.66 -10.08 -4.23
C ALA A 136 2.53 -8.66 -3.68
N VAL A 137 3.31 -7.73 -4.26
CA VAL A 137 3.22 -6.30 -3.91
C VAL A 137 3.28 -5.44 -5.16
N LEU A 138 2.29 -4.55 -5.30
CA LEU A 138 2.28 -3.48 -6.28
C LEU A 138 3.09 -2.30 -5.75
N SER A 139 4.08 -1.83 -6.49
CA SER A 139 4.84 -0.61 -6.20
C SER A 139 4.49 0.48 -7.19
N VAL A 140 4.11 1.65 -6.69
CA VAL A 140 3.65 2.79 -7.51
C VAL A 140 4.51 4.02 -7.27
N PHE A 141 4.89 4.74 -8.37
CA PHE A 141 5.68 5.95 -8.29
C PHE A 141 5.52 6.83 -9.53
N TYR A 142 6.41 7.82 -9.73
CA TYR A 142 6.43 8.67 -10.94
C TYR A 142 6.77 7.85 -12.19
N GLU A 143 7.81 7.04 -12.10
CA GLU A 143 8.24 6.12 -13.15
C GLU A 143 8.52 4.72 -12.57
N PRO A 144 8.24 3.65 -13.33
CA PRO A 144 8.37 2.28 -12.82
C PRO A 144 9.83 1.86 -12.59
N GLU A 145 10.79 2.53 -13.21
CA GLU A 145 12.23 2.25 -13.09
C GLU A 145 12.75 2.47 -11.66
N THR A 146 12.13 3.38 -10.92
CA THR A 146 12.54 3.68 -9.54
C THR A 146 12.38 2.47 -8.63
N ALA A 147 11.22 1.83 -8.65
CA ALA A 147 10.95 0.73 -7.72
C ALA A 147 11.71 -0.58 -8.07
N ILE A 148 12.27 -0.67 -9.27
CA ILE A 148 13.13 -1.81 -9.66
C ILE A 148 14.64 -1.54 -9.49
N GLY A 149 15.01 -0.44 -8.83
CA GLY A 149 16.39 -0.10 -8.48
C GLY A 149 17.22 0.55 -9.58
N LEU A 150 16.59 1.10 -10.63
CA LEU A 150 17.31 1.81 -11.70
C LEU A 150 17.38 3.33 -11.48
N LYS A 151 16.60 3.87 -10.55
CA LYS A 151 16.57 5.29 -10.22
C LYS A 151 16.25 5.49 -8.73
N GLY A 152 16.89 6.48 -8.13
CA GLY A 152 16.57 6.93 -6.76
C GLY A 152 16.97 5.91 -5.68
N GLU A 153 17.74 6.38 -4.73
CA GLU A 153 18.24 5.59 -3.62
C GLU A 153 17.10 5.24 -2.64
N HIS A 154 17.11 4.02 -2.11
CA HIS A 154 16.14 3.52 -1.12
C HIS A 154 14.66 3.56 -1.53
N ARG A 155 14.34 3.69 -2.85
CA ARG A 155 12.98 3.65 -3.39
C ARG A 155 12.70 2.39 -4.20
N ASP A 156 13.61 1.46 -4.17
CA ASP A 156 13.65 0.21 -4.91
C ASP A 156 12.79 -0.90 -4.28
N PHE A 157 11.58 -0.55 -3.83
CA PHE A 157 10.71 -1.46 -3.07
C PHE A 157 10.39 -2.76 -3.82
N ALA A 158 10.06 -2.68 -5.12
CA ALA A 158 9.75 -3.86 -5.92
C ALA A 158 10.96 -4.79 -6.05
N TYR A 159 12.14 -4.24 -6.30
CA TYR A 159 13.38 -5.00 -6.37
C TYR A 159 13.70 -5.70 -5.06
N GLN A 160 13.66 -4.99 -3.94
CA GLN A 160 13.98 -5.55 -2.63
C GLN A 160 12.97 -6.62 -2.18
N LEU A 161 11.69 -6.44 -2.49
CA LEU A 161 10.66 -7.42 -2.18
C LEU A 161 10.76 -8.66 -3.09
N ALA A 162 11.12 -8.49 -4.37
CA ALA A 162 11.37 -9.63 -5.26
C ALA A 162 12.51 -10.51 -4.76
N LYS A 163 13.61 -9.92 -4.29
CA LYS A 163 14.72 -10.66 -3.66
C LYS A 163 14.28 -11.43 -2.42
N ARG A 164 13.23 -11.00 -1.73
CA ARG A 164 12.63 -11.64 -0.55
C ARG A 164 11.54 -12.67 -0.91
N GLY A 165 11.34 -12.93 -2.19
CA GLY A 165 10.43 -13.97 -2.66
C GLY A 165 8.99 -13.50 -2.93
N PHE A 166 8.72 -12.20 -2.97
CA PHE A 166 7.43 -11.65 -3.41
C PHE A 166 7.39 -11.50 -4.94
N VAL A 167 6.29 -11.81 -5.57
CA VAL A 167 6.04 -11.32 -6.93
C VAL A 167 5.78 -9.83 -6.83
N THR A 168 6.44 -9.01 -7.64
CA THR A 168 6.23 -7.56 -7.58
C THR A 168 5.89 -6.99 -8.95
N LEU A 169 5.03 -5.97 -8.97
CA LEU A 169 4.73 -5.18 -10.15
C LEU A 169 5.04 -3.71 -9.85
N SER A 170 5.90 -3.12 -10.66
CA SER A 170 6.20 -1.69 -10.61
C SER A 170 5.52 -0.96 -11.75
N ILE A 171 4.75 0.09 -11.43
CA ILE A 171 4.11 0.98 -12.40
C ILE A 171 4.35 2.45 -12.07
N GLY A 172 4.18 3.31 -13.07
CA GLY A 172 4.37 4.74 -12.91
C GLY A 172 3.54 5.57 -13.89
N THR A 173 3.50 6.88 -13.63
CA THR A 173 2.84 7.88 -14.48
C THR A 173 3.85 8.64 -15.35
N THR A 174 4.75 7.93 -16.03
CA THR A 174 5.92 8.51 -16.71
C THR A 174 5.58 9.72 -17.58
N ASP A 175 4.59 9.59 -18.45
CA ASP A 175 4.20 10.68 -19.37
C ASP A 175 3.57 11.86 -18.61
N ALA A 176 2.71 11.58 -17.62
CA ALA A 176 2.13 12.60 -16.77
C ALA A 176 3.20 13.30 -15.89
N SER A 177 4.21 12.56 -15.43
CA SER A 177 5.34 13.12 -14.69
C SER A 177 6.19 14.03 -15.57
N ALA A 178 6.49 13.63 -16.81
CA ALA A 178 7.20 14.46 -17.79
C ALA A 178 6.43 15.76 -18.12
N ALA A 179 5.09 15.69 -18.18
CA ALA A 179 4.22 16.84 -18.36
C ALA A 179 3.99 17.64 -17.06
N SER A 180 4.57 17.23 -15.93
CA SER A 180 4.36 17.82 -14.59
C SER A 180 2.90 17.87 -14.14
N THR A 181 2.07 16.97 -14.63
CA THR A 181 0.66 16.84 -14.21
C THR A 181 0.46 15.78 -13.14
N TYR A 182 1.33 14.76 -13.07
CA TYR A 182 1.31 13.69 -12.05
C TYR A 182 -0.06 13.05 -11.86
N ALA A 183 -0.85 12.93 -12.94
CA ALA A 183 -2.26 12.56 -12.84
C ALA A 183 -2.72 11.76 -14.07
N ILE A 184 -3.76 10.97 -13.86
CA ILE A 184 -4.55 10.33 -14.91
C ILE A 184 -5.91 10.98 -14.91
N TYR A 185 -6.41 11.38 -16.07
CA TYR A 185 -7.71 12.01 -16.22
C TYR A 185 -8.68 11.08 -16.94
N HIS A 186 -9.91 11.04 -16.49
CA HIS A 186 -10.95 10.24 -17.12
C HIS A 186 -12.26 11.02 -17.24
N PRO A 187 -12.89 11.09 -18.42
CA PRO A 187 -12.45 10.53 -19.72
C PRO A 187 -11.24 11.27 -20.33
N GLU A 188 -11.05 12.54 -20.04
CA GLU A 188 -9.98 13.40 -20.55
C GLU A 188 -9.72 14.58 -19.60
N ILE A 189 -8.61 15.28 -19.78
CA ILE A 189 -8.18 16.37 -18.88
C ILE A 189 -9.15 17.55 -18.85
N ASP A 190 -9.81 17.86 -19.96
CA ASP A 190 -10.71 19.03 -20.06
C ASP A 190 -12.14 18.75 -19.57
N ASN A 191 -12.51 17.49 -19.38
CA ASN A 191 -13.85 17.06 -18.97
C ASN A 191 -13.84 15.90 -17.95
N ALA A 192 -12.83 15.85 -17.10
CA ALA A 192 -12.69 14.75 -16.14
C ALA A 192 -13.92 14.65 -15.20
N THR A 193 -14.39 13.43 -15.04
CA THR A 193 -15.53 13.10 -14.15
C THR A 193 -15.09 12.44 -12.85
N VAL A 194 -13.80 12.04 -12.77
CA VAL A 194 -13.17 11.42 -11.60
C VAL A 194 -11.98 12.27 -11.18
N GLN A 195 -11.84 12.52 -9.90
CA GLN A 195 -10.66 13.23 -9.38
C GLN A 195 -9.38 12.46 -9.70
N PRO A 196 -8.30 13.15 -10.12
CA PRO A 196 -7.11 12.51 -10.65
C PRO A 196 -6.47 11.48 -9.70
N LEU A 197 -6.44 11.77 -8.40
CA LEU A 197 -5.86 10.83 -7.42
C LEU A 197 -6.74 9.58 -7.24
N SER A 198 -8.07 9.73 -7.33
CA SER A 198 -8.98 8.59 -7.35
C SER A 198 -8.80 7.74 -8.62
N MET A 199 -8.53 8.39 -9.75
CA MET A 199 -8.25 7.68 -11.01
C MET A 199 -6.91 6.93 -10.97
N LEU A 200 -5.92 7.42 -10.24
CA LEU A 200 -4.71 6.65 -9.93
C LEU A 200 -5.05 5.40 -9.09
N GLY A 201 -5.93 5.54 -8.11
CA GLY A 201 -6.45 4.38 -7.34
C GLY A 201 -7.10 3.34 -8.24
N TYR A 202 -7.92 3.77 -9.20
CA TYR A 202 -8.51 2.89 -10.23
C TYR A 202 -7.45 2.16 -11.07
N ALA A 203 -6.42 2.87 -11.52
CA ALA A 203 -5.33 2.27 -12.29
C ALA A 203 -4.56 1.22 -11.46
N ALA A 204 -4.35 1.46 -10.17
CA ALA A 204 -3.76 0.47 -9.27
C ALA A 204 -4.68 -0.75 -9.05
N ALA A 205 -6.00 -0.55 -8.97
CA ALA A 205 -6.96 -1.66 -8.90
C ALA A 205 -6.90 -2.55 -10.15
N ASN A 206 -6.72 -1.96 -11.33
CA ASN A 206 -6.51 -2.75 -12.56
C ASN A 206 -5.13 -3.43 -12.60
N ALA A 207 -4.09 -2.82 -12.06
CA ALA A 207 -2.78 -3.45 -11.89
C ALA A 207 -2.83 -4.62 -10.86
N TRP A 208 -3.71 -4.54 -9.85
CA TRP A 208 -3.99 -5.67 -8.96
C TRP A 208 -4.49 -6.89 -9.76
N HIS A 209 -5.37 -6.70 -10.76
CA HIS A 209 -5.85 -7.78 -11.62
C HIS A 209 -4.73 -8.39 -12.48
N VAL A 210 -3.71 -7.61 -12.87
CA VAL A 210 -2.49 -8.16 -13.50
C VAL A 210 -1.81 -9.16 -12.58
N LEU A 211 -1.58 -8.79 -11.31
CA LEU A 211 -0.96 -9.69 -10.34
C LEU A 211 -1.86 -10.89 -10.02
N ALA A 212 -3.15 -10.66 -9.75
CA ALA A 212 -4.08 -11.72 -9.37
C ALA A 212 -4.32 -12.76 -10.49
N SER A 213 -4.10 -12.41 -11.74
CA SER A 213 -4.20 -13.34 -12.87
C SER A 213 -2.97 -14.24 -13.06
N ARG A 214 -1.90 -14.00 -12.32
CA ARG A 214 -0.66 -14.77 -12.44
C ARG A 214 -0.76 -16.10 -11.68
N PRO A 215 -0.35 -17.23 -12.30
CA PRO A 215 -0.38 -18.53 -11.64
C PRO A 215 0.55 -18.59 -10.42
N GLU A 216 1.63 -17.80 -10.41
CA GLU A 216 2.62 -17.70 -9.33
C GLU A 216 2.12 -16.88 -8.13
N VAL A 217 1.00 -16.17 -8.26
CA VAL A 217 0.49 -15.23 -7.24
C VAL A 217 -0.66 -15.85 -6.44
N ASP A 218 -0.61 -15.67 -5.13
CA ASP A 218 -1.75 -15.85 -4.25
C ASP A 218 -2.53 -14.53 -4.20
N SER A 219 -3.70 -14.53 -4.82
CA SER A 219 -4.54 -13.32 -4.96
C SER A 219 -5.06 -12.75 -3.64
N ASP A 220 -5.08 -13.56 -2.56
CA ASP A 220 -5.50 -13.09 -1.24
C ASP A 220 -4.37 -12.41 -0.46
N ARG A 221 -3.15 -12.44 -1.01
CA ARG A 221 -1.94 -11.88 -0.39
C ARG A 221 -1.25 -10.85 -1.28
N ILE A 222 -2.02 -9.92 -1.84
CA ILE A 222 -1.50 -8.82 -2.67
C ILE A 222 -1.53 -7.52 -1.87
N GLY A 223 -0.37 -6.90 -1.64
CA GLY A 223 -0.22 -5.59 -1.01
C GLY A 223 0.10 -4.47 -1.99
N ILE A 224 0.20 -3.25 -1.46
CA ILE A 224 0.60 -2.07 -2.23
C ILE A 224 1.53 -1.18 -1.41
N VAL A 225 2.53 -0.58 -2.08
CA VAL A 225 3.49 0.35 -1.49
C VAL A 225 3.82 1.50 -2.43
N GLY A 226 4.10 2.67 -1.86
CA GLY A 226 4.63 3.81 -2.59
C GLY A 226 5.25 4.84 -1.67
N HIS A 227 6.14 5.68 -2.22
CA HIS A 227 6.77 6.79 -1.52
C HIS A 227 6.29 8.12 -2.06
N SER A 228 6.09 9.12 -1.18
CA SER A 228 5.75 10.49 -1.57
C SER A 228 4.48 10.52 -2.45
N PHE A 229 4.57 10.94 -3.70
CA PHE A 229 3.51 10.83 -4.69
C PHE A 229 2.96 9.40 -4.81
N GLY A 230 3.86 8.41 -4.93
CA GLY A 230 3.46 6.99 -4.94
C GLY A 230 2.77 6.56 -3.65
N GLY A 231 3.13 7.16 -2.51
CA GLY A 231 2.45 6.93 -1.23
C GLY A 231 1.02 7.48 -1.22
N LYS A 232 0.76 8.67 -1.81
CA LYS A 232 -0.60 9.17 -2.03
C LYS A 232 -1.41 8.21 -2.91
N TRP A 233 -0.81 7.75 -3.99
CA TRP A 233 -1.41 6.79 -4.90
C TRP A 233 -1.75 5.47 -4.19
N ALA A 234 -0.77 4.87 -3.49
CA ALA A 234 -0.96 3.62 -2.74
C ALA A 234 -2.05 3.75 -1.66
N MET A 235 -2.10 4.90 -0.96
CA MET A 235 -3.12 5.19 0.05
C MET A 235 -4.53 5.21 -0.56
N PHE A 236 -4.75 5.98 -1.63
CA PHE A 236 -6.05 6.05 -2.29
C PHE A 236 -6.47 4.70 -2.88
N ALA A 237 -5.53 3.99 -3.51
CA ALA A 237 -5.79 2.63 -4.02
C ALA A 237 -6.21 1.68 -2.90
N GLY A 238 -5.47 1.65 -1.78
CA GLY A 238 -5.79 0.80 -0.65
C GLY A 238 -7.12 1.13 0.01
N CYS A 239 -7.43 2.44 0.15
CA CYS A 239 -8.69 2.88 0.78
C CYS A 239 -9.93 2.61 -0.08
N LEU A 240 -9.82 2.77 -1.40
CA LEU A 240 -10.96 2.69 -2.33
C LEU A 240 -11.13 1.32 -2.99
N PHE A 241 -10.14 0.43 -2.88
CA PHE A 241 -10.17 -0.92 -3.43
C PHE A 241 -9.83 -1.98 -2.38
N ASP A 242 -10.82 -2.73 -1.94
CA ASP A 242 -10.75 -3.63 -0.79
C ASP A 242 -9.88 -4.89 -0.97
N ARG A 243 -9.38 -5.13 -2.20
CA ARG A 243 -8.62 -6.35 -2.50
C ARG A 243 -7.13 -6.27 -2.14
N PHE A 244 -6.59 -5.09 -1.85
CA PHE A 244 -5.22 -5.00 -1.30
C PHE A 244 -5.23 -5.50 0.14
N ALA A 245 -4.54 -6.61 0.40
CA ALA A 245 -4.52 -7.27 1.71
C ALA A 245 -3.65 -6.52 2.75
N ALA A 246 -2.68 -5.72 2.32
CA ALA A 246 -1.83 -4.89 3.18
C ALA A 246 -1.42 -3.61 2.43
N VAL A 247 -1.36 -2.49 3.14
CA VAL A 247 -1.03 -1.18 2.55
C VAL A 247 0.09 -0.52 3.34
N ALA A 248 1.18 -0.16 2.66
CA ALA A 248 2.26 0.62 3.23
C ALA A 248 2.49 1.90 2.43
N VAL A 249 2.64 3.01 3.13
CA VAL A 249 2.90 4.32 2.50
C VAL A 249 4.11 4.98 3.15
N SER A 250 4.99 5.53 2.31
CA SER A 250 6.19 6.20 2.78
C SER A 250 6.10 7.70 2.56
N ASP A 251 5.83 8.41 3.65
CA ASP A 251 5.81 9.87 3.78
C ASP A 251 4.99 10.63 2.71
N PRO A 252 3.73 10.21 2.45
CA PRO A 252 2.90 10.85 1.43
C PRO A 252 2.24 12.16 1.89
N GLY A 253 2.14 12.44 3.17
CA GLY A 253 1.18 13.33 3.78
C GLY A 253 -0.18 12.64 3.91
N ILE A 254 -0.44 12.07 5.08
CA ILE A 254 -1.70 11.32 5.33
C ILE A 254 -2.84 12.20 5.83
N THR A 255 -2.64 13.51 5.90
CA THR A 255 -3.66 14.52 6.21
C THR A 255 -3.55 15.70 5.26
N PHE A 256 -4.58 16.54 5.20
CA PHE A 256 -4.60 17.76 4.40
C PHE A 256 -3.79 18.86 5.05
N ASP A 257 -2.48 18.80 4.91
CA ASP A 257 -1.61 19.89 5.29
C ASP A 257 -1.29 20.80 4.11
N THR A 258 -1.20 22.07 4.39
CA THR A 258 -0.67 23.06 3.46
C THR A 258 0.80 23.30 3.79
N HIS A 259 1.69 23.01 2.85
CA HIS A 259 3.05 23.49 2.94
C HIS A 259 3.05 25.04 2.77
N PRO A 260 3.89 25.80 3.48
CA PRO A 260 3.86 27.27 3.41
C PRO A 260 4.01 27.86 2.01
N SER A 261 4.62 27.15 1.07
CA SER A 261 4.89 27.62 -0.29
C SER A 261 4.13 26.90 -1.38
N VAL A 262 3.48 25.78 -1.10
CA VAL A 262 2.82 24.96 -2.13
C VAL A 262 1.64 24.15 -1.55
N ASN A 263 0.57 24.07 -2.32
CA ASN A 263 -0.51 23.15 -2.03
C ASN A 263 -0.31 21.87 -2.83
N TYR A 264 0.00 20.76 -2.14
CA TYR A 264 0.24 19.47 -2.77
C TYR A 264 -1.02 18.73 -3.20
N TRP A 265 -2.23 19.21 -2.83
CA TRP A 265 -3.50 18.53 -3.10
C TRP A 265 -4.21 19.08 -4.32
N GLU A 266 -3.80 20.25 -4.80
CA GLU A 266 -4.31 20.91 -5.99
C GLU A 266 -3.16 21.21 -6.96
N PRO A 267 -3.50 21.36 -8.24
CA PRO A 267 -4.73 21.02 -8.95
C PRO A 267 -4.80 19.53 -9.35
N TRP A 268 -3.70 18.77 -9.23
CA TRP A 268 -3.52 17.48 -9.88
C TRP A 268 -4.09 16.27 -9.14
N TYR A 269 -4.48 16.45 -7.88
CA TYR A 269 -4.94 15.32 -7.05
C TYR A 269 -6.43 15.39 -6.75
N LEU A 270 -6.86 16.43 -6.07
CA LEU A 270 -8.25 16.63 -5.61
C LEU A 270 -8.82 17.97 -6.01
N GLY A 271 -8.13 18.72 -6.84
CA GLY A 271 -8.52 20.08 -7.25
C GLY A 271 -8.81 20.18 -8.73
N TRP A 272 -9.15 19.09 -9.44
CA TRP A 272 -9.50 19.21 -10.83
C TRP A 272 -10.69 20.14 -11.04
N HIS A 273 -10.60 21.02 -12.01
CA HIS A 273 -11.65 21.95 -12.46
C HIS A 273 -11.43 22.25 -13.95
N PRO A 274 -12.48 22.69 -14.69
CA PRO A 274 -12.33 23.13 -16.08
C PRO A 274 -11.32 24.27 -16.23
N ARG A 275 -10.70 24.38 -17.42
CA ARG A 275 -9.81 25.49 -17.77
C ARG A 275 -10.52 26.87 -17.66
N PRO A 276 -9.79 27.95 -17.38
CA PRO A 276 -8.35 28.03 -17.15
C PRO A 276 -7.96 27.48 -15.78
N TRP A 277 -6.83 26.77 -15.74
CA TRP A 277 -6.36 26.19 -14.50
C TRP A 277 -5.81 27.26 -13.57
N ARG A 278 -6.04 27.03 -12.29
CA ARG A 278 -5.47 27.79 -11.21
C ARG A 278 -3.94 27.71 -11.24
N LYS A 279 -3.25 28.82 -10.96
CA LYS A 279 -1.81 28.82 -10.76
C LYS A 279 -1.46 27.94 -9.55
N ARG A 280 -0.46 27.06 -9.70
CA ARG A 280 0.04 26.25 -8.59
C ARG A 280 0.53 27.15 -7.44
N GLY A 281 0.34 26.72 -6.21
CA GLY A 281 0.78 27.41 -5.00
C GLY A 281 -0.29 27.40 -3.90
N VAL A 282 -0.01 28.09 -2.81
CA VAL A 282 -0.94 28.22 -1.68
C VAL A 282 -2.23 28.96 -2.12
N MET A 283 -3.35 28.57 -1.55
CA MET A 283 -4.64 29.26 -1.76
C MET A 283 -4.59 30.61 -1.05
N THR A 284 -4.87 31.68 -1.81
CA THR A 284 -4.92 33.08 -1.33
C THR A 284 -6.11 33.78 -1.97
N GLY A 285 -6.42 35.00 -1.53
CA GLY A 285 -7.49 35.82 -2.15
C GLY A 285 -7.25 36.04 -3.65
N ASP A 286 -6.00 36.26 -4.06
CA ASP A 286 -5.61 36.46 -5.47
C ASP A 286 -5.44 35.13 -6.24
N ASN A 287 -5.36 34.03 -5.55
CA ASN A 287 -5.23 32.68 -6.14
C ASN A 287 -6.11 31.68 -5.37
N PRO A 288 -7.45 31.86 -5.43
CA PRO A 288 -8.38 31.06 -4.63
C PRO A 288 -8.38 29.61 -5.03
N GLY A 289 -8.63 28.71 -4.07
CA GLY A 289 -8.79 27.29 -4.30
C GLY A 289 -9.93 26.96 -5.27
N ARG A 290 -9.79 25.89 -6.05
CA ARG A 290 -10.81 25.42 -7.00
C ARG A 290 -11.00 23.91 -6.89
N GLY A 291 -12.07 23.40 -7.47
CA GLY A 291 -12.38 21.97 -7.51
C GLY A 291 -12.87 21.42 -6.17
N LEU A 292 -12.52 20.17 -5.86
CA LEU A 292 -13.01 19.47 -4.67
C LEU A 292 -12.27 19.87 -3.40
N TYR A 293 -10.94 20.05 -3.46
CA TYR A 293 -10.10 20.22 -2.27
C TYR A 293 -10.55 21.34 -1.31
N PRO A 294 -10.81 22.59 -1.75
CA PRO A 294 -11.28 23.62 -0.85
C PRO A 294 -12.63 23.29 -0.19
N LYS A 295 -13.52 22.57 -0.89
CA LYS A 295 -14.80 22.12 -0.33
C LYS A 295 -14.64 21.09 0.78
N LEU A 296 -13.62 20.21 0.66
CA LEU A 296 -13.30 19.26 1.73
C LEU A 296 -12.86 19.99 2.99
N LEU A 297 -12.00 21.01 2.85
CA LEU A 297 -11.55 21.84 3.98
C LEU A 297 -12.71 22.59 4.64
N GLU A 298 -13.58 23.23 3.85
CA GLU A 298 -14.80 23.94 4.34
C GLU A 298 -15.73 23.01 5.13
N GLN A 299 -15.79 21.72 4.75
CA GLN A 299 -16.61 20.70 5.41
C GLN A 299 -15.88 20.02 6.58
N ASN A 300 -14.67 20.46 6.93
CA ASN A 300 -13.80 19.81 7.92
C ASN A 300 -13.62 18.30 7.64
N ARG A 301 -13.47 17.94 6.36
CA ARG A 301 -13.14 16.58 5.93
C ARG A 301 -11.65 16.44 5.76
N ASP A 302 -11.13 15.25 6.10
CA ASP A 302 -9.72 14.93 5.91
C ASP A 302 -9.55 13.42 5.59
N LEU A 303 -8.34 13.04 5.21
CA LEU A 303 -8.00 11.69 4.71
C LEU A 303 -8.17 10.59 5.75
N HIS A 304 -8.22 10.90 7.05
CA HIS A 304 -8.54 9.93 8.11
C HIS A 304 -9.87 9.20 7.86
N GLU A 305 -10.84 9.85 7.20
CA GLU A 305 -12.10 9.22 6.79
C GLU A 305 -11.87 8.11 5.75
N LEU A 306 -10.92 8.31 4.82
CA LEU A 306 -10.51 7.28 3.85
C LEU A 306 -9.71 6.17 4.54
N HIS A 307 -8.79 6.52 5.45
CA HIS A 307 -8.01 5.51 6.19
C HIS A 307 -8.94 4.55 6.94
N ALA A 308 -10.05 5.02 7.49
CA ALA A 308 -11.01 4.19 8.18
C ALA A 308 -11.57 3.05 7.30
N LEU A 309 -11.64 3.24 5.97
CA LEU A 309 -12.06 2.21 5.02
C LEU A 309 -11.08 1.04 4.92
N LEU A 310 -9.84 1.20 5.39
CA LEU A 310 -8.84 0.12 5.40
C LEU A 310 -9.16 -0.98 6.42
N ALA A 311 -9.84 -0.65 7.53
CA ALA A 311 -10.13 -1.64 8.57
C ALA A 311 -10.91 -2.86 8.02
N PRO A 312 -10.51 -4.11 8.39
CA PRO A 312 -9.44 -4.46 9.35
C PRO A 312 -8.06 -4.72 8.72
N ARG A 313 -7.85 -4.33 7.47
CA ARG A 313 -6.59 -4.57 6.74
C ARG A 313 -5.43 -3.78 7.36
N PRO A 314 -4.21 -4.37 7.46
CA PRO A 314 -3.07 -3.71 8.04
C PRO A 314 -2.62 -2.50 7.22
N PHE A 315 -2.29 -1.43 7.92
CA PHE A 315 -1.82 -0.17 7.37
C PHE A 315 -0.56 0.31 8.07
N LEU A 316 0.50 0.57 7.31
CA LEU A 316 1.76 1.12 7.79
C LEU A 316 2.03 2.49 7.15
N VAL A 317 2.26 3.49 7.99
CA VAL A 317 2.79 4.80 7.59
C VAL A 317 4.27 4.86 7.96
N SER A 318 5.14 4.78 6.97
CA SER A 318 6.58 5.05 7.15
C SER A 318 6.80 6.57 7.04
N GLY A 319 6.48 7.29 8.11
CA GLY A 319 6.51 8.74 8.17
C GLY A 319 7.92 9.34 8.08
N GLY A 320 7.94 10.61 7.78
CA GLY A 320 9.14 11.43 7.64
C GLY A 320 8.82 12.90 7.88
N GLU A 321 9.42 13.77 7.09
CA GLU A 321 9.24 15.21 7.20
C GLU A 321 7.78 15.66 6.94
N VAL A 322 7.07 14.96 6.03
CA VAL A 322 5.68 15.29 5.66
C VAL A 322 4.68 14.63 6.62
N ASP A 323 5.01 13.47 7.14
CA ASP A 323 4.20 12.75 8.13
C ASP A 323 4.94 12.61 9.47
N PRO A 324 4.98 13.69 10.28
CA PRO A 324 5.58 13.66 11.61
C PRO A 324 4.74 12.83 12.60
N PRO A 325 5.24 12.55 13.81
CA PRO A 325 4.55 11.72 14.82
C PRO A 325 3.13 12.18 15.18
N GLU A 326 2.80 13.46 15.01
CA GLU A 326 1.48 14.05 15.24
C GLU A 326 0.39 13.43 14.35
N ARG A 327 0.76 12.73 13.25
CA ARG A 327 -0.18 11.99 12.40
C ARG A 327 -0.89 10.84 13.12
N TRP A 328 -0.40 10.44 14.30
CA TRP A 328 -1.15 9.52 15.15
C TRP A 328 -2.56 10.03 15.50
N GLN A 329 -2.78 11.35 15.52
CA GLN A 329 -4.11 11.92 15.71
C GLN A 329 -5.10 11.43 14.62
N ALA A 330 -4.69 11.43 13.37
CA ALA A 330 -5.50 10.91 12.27
C ALA A 330 -5.58 9.37 12.27
N LEU A 331 -4.48 8.68 12.58
CA LEU A 331 -4.42 7.22 12.63
C LEU A 331 -5.23 6.62 13.78
N ASN A 332 -5.40 7.34 14.89
CA ASN A 332 -6.22 6.91 16.02
C ASN A 332 -7.68 6.63 15.62
N HIS A 333 -8.21 7.29 14.61
CA HIS A 333 -9.53 6.98 14.08
C HIS A 333 -9.59 5.57 13.48
N LEU A 334 -8.57 5.16 12.72
CA LEU A 334 -8.46 3.79 12.19
C LEU A 334 -8.19 2.77 13.30
N VAL A 335 -7.37 3.13 14.31
CA VAL A 335 -7.15 2.29 15.51
C VAL A 335 -8.49 2.06 16.24
N GLN A 336 -9.29 3.10 16.42
CA GLN A 336 -10.59 3.01 17.09
C GLN A 336 -11.56 2.10 16.30
N VAL A 337 -11.59 2.20 14.98
CA VAL A 337 -12.39 1.29 14.12
C VAL A 337 -11.94 -0.16 14.30
N ASN A 338 -10.64 -0.41 14.26
CA ASN A 338 -10.11 -1.76 14.49
C ASN A 338 -10.48 -2.30 15.89
N THR A 339 -10.51 -1.44 16.89
CA THR A 339 -10.95 -1.81 18.25
C THR A 339 -12.41 -2.24 18.26
N VAL A 340 -13.32 -1.51 17.57
CA VAL A 340 -14.75 -1.90 17.42
C VAL A 340 -14.87 -3.26 16.72
N LEU A 341 -13.99 -3.54 15.76
CA LEU A 341 -13.96 -4.81 15.02
C LEU A 341 -13.25 -5.96 15.79
N GLY A 342 -12.71 -5.71 16.99
CA GLY A 342 -11.99 -6.70 17.77
C GLY A 342 -10.56 -6.97 17.31
N HIS A 343 -10.01 -6.15 16.41
CA HIS A 343 -8.65 -6.31 15.89
C HIS A 343 -7.65 -5.40 16.60
N LYS A 344 -6.45 -5.94 16.84
CA LYS A 344 -5.29 -5.22 17.38
C LYS A 344 -4.14 -5.24 16.37
N ASN A 345 -3.18 -4.33 16.53
CA ASN A 345 -1.93 -4.33 15.76
C ASN A 345 -2.17 -4.29 14.23
N ARG A 346 -3.14 -3.49 13.80
CA ARG A 346 -3.44 -3.29 12.37
C ARG A 346 -2.95 -1.96 11.82
N VAL A 347 -2.56 -1.03 12.69
CA VAL A 347 -2.12 0.31 12.32
C VAL A 347 -0.74 0.54 12.91
N GLY A 348 0.21 0.88 12.07
CA GLY A 348 1.57 1.16 12.47
C GLY A 348 2.10 2.45 11.87
N MET A 349 3.03 3.09 12.60
CA MET A 349 3.73 4.26 12.11
C MET A 349 5.18 4.25 12.57
N THR A 350 6.09 4.45 11.62
CA THR A 350 7.48 4.86 11.89
C THR A 350 7.64 6.33 11.62
N ASN A 351 8.76 6.90 12.06
CA ASN A 351 9.10 8.27 11.72
C ASN A 351 10.62 8.40 11.50
N ARG A 352 11.01 9.16 10.51
CA ARG A 352 12.39 9.53 10.19
C ARG A 352 12.49 11.06 9.98
N PRO A 353 13.68 11.66 10.19
CA PRO A 353 13.80 13.13 10.11
C PRO A 353 13.61 13.72 8.71
N LYS A 354 13.84 12.94 7.64
CA LYS A 354 13.82 13.42 6.26
C LYS A 354 12.69 12.79 5.46
N HIS A 355 12.29 13.47 4.39
CA HIS A 355 11.31 12.97 3.42
C HIS A 355 11.77 11.66 2.74
N SER A 356 13.02 11.61 2.28
CA SER A 356 13.55 10.43 1.58
C SER A 356 13.61 9.20 2.50
N PRO A 357 13.25 7.99 1.99
CA PRO A 357 13.44 6.74 2.71
C PRO A 357 14.92 6.50 3.03
N ASN A 358 15.17 5.66 4.02
CA ASN A 358 16.49 5.18 4.41
C ASN A 358 16.44 3.66 4.70
N PRO A 359 17.58 2.99 4.90
CA PRO A 359 17.61 1.55 5.14
C PRO A 359 16.74 1.11 6.31
N GLU A 360 16.74 1.86 7.41
CA GLU A 360 16.01 1.53 8.65
C GLU A 360 14.49 1.59 8.41
N SER A 361 14.01 2.67 7.77
CA SER A 361 12.59 2.81 7.43
C SER A 361 12.12 1.74 6.44
N ASN A 362 12.98 1.35 5.51
CA ASN A 362 12.69 0.31 4.53
C ASN A 362 12.66 -1.08 5.16
N ALA A 363 13.54 -1.36 6.13
CA ALA A 363 13.52 -2.63 6.85
C ALA A 363 12.15 -2.88 7.51
N VAL A 364 11.53 -1.84 8.08
CA VAL A 364 10.17 -1.94 8.66
C VAL A 364 9.11 -2.18 7.56
N ILE A 365 9.20 -1.53 6.40
CA ILE A 365 8.27 -1.76 5.28
C ILE A 365 8.37 -3.21 4.79
N PHE A 366 9.59 -3.73 4.64
CA PHE A 366 9.77 -5.12 4.17
C PHE A 366 9.27 -6.13 5.21
N ALA A 367 9.63 -5.96 6.48
CA ALA A 367 9.14 -6.79 7.58
C ALA A 367 7.60 -6.73 7.72
N PHE A 368 6.97 -5.58 7.45
CA PHE A 368 5.52 -5.45 7.41
C PHE A 368 4.90 -6.39 6.38
N PHE A 369 5.39 -6.40 5.15
CA PHE A 369 4.87 -7.30 4.12
C PHE A 369 5.21 -8.76 4.42
N GLU A 370 6.40 -9.06 4.93
CA GLU A 370 6.79 -10.41 5.35
C GLU A 370 5.87 -10.94 6.46
N HIS A 371 5.49 -10.09 7.43
CA HIS A 371 4.58 -10.48 8.50
C HIS A 371 3.14 -10.70 8.01
N PHE A 372 2.57 -9.72 7.31
CA PHE A 372 1.15 -9.73 6.99
C PHE A 372 0.81 -10.50 5.71
N LEU A 373 1.75 -10.66 4.78
CA LEU A 373 1.54 -11.38 3.52
C LEU A 373 2.38 -12.66 3.39
N GLY A 374 3.46 -12.80 4.16
CA GLY A 374 4.42 -13.90 3.99
C GLY A 374 3.88 -15.28 4.35
N LYS A 375 2.89 -15.37 5.24
CA LYS A 375 2.26 -16.63 5.65
C LYS A 375 0.89 -16.79 4.97
N PRO A 376 0.52 -17.99 4.50
CA PRO A 376 -0.87 -18.26 4.18
C PRO A 376 -1.72 -17.96 5.41
N HIS A 377 -2.83 -17.25 5.24
CA HIS A 377 -3.82 -17.10 6.29
C HIS A 377 -4.43 -18.48 6.58
N HIS A 378 -3.83 -19.24 7.51
CA HIS A 378 -4.59 -20.21 8.25
C HIS A 378 -5.48 -19.38 9.18
N ALA A 379 -6.78 -19.51 9.01
CA ALA A 379 -7.75 -18.85 9.87
C ALA A 379 -7.32 -19.05 11.33
N GLU A 380 -6.93 -17.95 11.98
CA GLU A 380 -6.87 -17.92 13.44
C GLU A 380 -8.32 -17.99 13.90
N ASN A 381 -8.72 -19.20 14.36
CA ASN A 381 -10.01 -19.46 15.01
C ASN A 381 -10.15 -18.67 16.31
#